data_43ed6c18ca3cd1fc09315dfdb67f5590
#
_entry.id   43ed6c18ca3cd1fc09315dfdb67f5590
#
_cell.length_a   1.000
_cell.length_b   1.000
_cell.length_c   1.000
_cell.angle_alpha   90.00
_cell.angle_beta   90.00
_cell.angle_gamma   90.00
#
_symmetry.space_group_name_H-M   'P 1'
#
loop_
_entity.id
_entity.type
_entity.pdbx_description
1 polymer ?
#
loop_
_entity_poly.entity_id
_entity_poly.type
_entity_poly.pdbx_seq_one_letter_code
_entity_poly.pdbx_strand_id
1 'polypeptide(L)'
;MYDHVVVVGKENEFLRTQRHLIDLSSRFSGYESVMLLRSVTDSTQWKSVLRFRTEQQLAEWMASPERAAALPKLRAELAEDFTETTRSTPFGTILRTENGQTRATPNWKTAMIILLVLYPTVMTLSRFLGPLLDGIGAPPWLSMWLSQIVSVGAMTWFLMPTVTRWFRHWLDPVDGAVPRTNWRGVAAVIAVYVVTLTLFASVKWLQFWDYFD
;
A
#
# COMPACT_ATOMS: atom_id res chain seq x y z
N MET A 1 4.97 -3.07 -15.17
CA MET A 1 6.27 -2.48 -14.74
C MET A 1 6.87 -3.41 -13.72
N TYR A 2 8.14 -3.80 -13.89
CA TYR A 2 8.83 -4.77 -13.04
C TYR A 2 10.10 -4.17 -12.49
N ASP A 3 10.34 -4.34 -11.19
CA ASP A 3 11.60 -4.00 -10.54
C ASP A 3 12.43 -5.28 -10.41
N HIS A 4 13.72 -5.21 -10.74
CA HIS A 4 14.66 -6.32 -10.69
C HIS A 4 15.87 -5.92 -9.84
N VAL A 5 16.29 -6.81 -8.95
CA VAL A 5 17.57 -6.69 -8.23
C VAL A 5 18.50 -7.77 -8.76
N VAL A 6 19.50 -7.34 -9.52
CA VAL A 6 20.42 -8.24 -10.21
C VAL A 6 21.60 -8.59 -9.30
N VAL A 7 22.03 -9.85 -9.30
CA VAL A 7 23.23 -10.28 -8.57
C VAL A 7 24.45 -9.53 -9.11
N VAL A 8 25.28 -9.00 -8.23
CA VAL A 8 26.51 -8.31 -8.59
C VAL A 8 27.38 -9.23 -9.48
N GLY A 9 27.76 -8.72 -10.64
CA GLY A 9 28.55 -9.46 -11.64
C GLY A 9 27.74 -10.26 -12.65
N LYS A 10 26.40 -10.36 -12.51
CA LYS A 10 25.51 -11.03 -13.47
C LYS A 10 24.73 -10.07 -14.39
N GLU A 11 25.09 -8.80 -14.41
CA GLU A 11 24.37 -7.78 -15.20
C GLU A 11 24.36 -8.10 -16.71
N ASN A 12 25.46 -8.63 -17.23
CA ASN A 12 25.54 -9.01 -18.65
C ASN A 12 24.65 -10.21 -18.99
N GLU A 13 24.54 -11.19 -18.09
CA GLU A 13 23.65 -12.34 -18.25
C GLU A 13 22.21 -11.87 -18.19
N PHE A 14 21.85 -11.06 -17.19
CA PHE A 14 20.54 -10.43 -17.06
C PHE A 14 20.14 -9.66 -18.32
N LEU A 15 21.02 -8.84 -18.87
CA LEU A 15 20.75 -8.10 -20.11
C LEU A 15 20.53 -9.01 -21.32
N ARG A 16 21.24 -10.14 -21.40
CA ARG A 16 21.01 -11.15 -22.47
C ARG A 16 19.64 -11.79 -22.34
N THR A 17 19.26 -12.18 -21.12
CA THR A 17 17.96 -12.81 -20.86
C THR A 17 16.81 -11.80 -21.07
N GLN A 18 17.00 -10.54 -20.68
CA GLN A 18 16.04 -9.47 -20.96
C GLN A 18 15.86 -9.23 -22.47
N ARG A 19 16.96 -9.21 -23.24
CA ARG A 19 16.88 -9.10 -24.71
C ARG A 19 16.11 -10.27 -25.33
N HIS A 20 16.32 -11.48 -24.83
CA HIS A 20 15.56 -12.65 -25.28
C HIS A 20 14.08 -12.52 -24.98
N LEU A 21 13.71 -12.08 -23.77
CA LEU A 21 12.31 -11.81 -23.42
C LEU A 21 11.69 -10.71 -24.27
N ILE A 22 12.45 -9.66 -24.61
CA ILE A 22 12.02 -8.58 -25.50
C ILE A 22 11.75 -9.13 -26.89
N ASP A 23 12.67 -9.96 -27.44
CA ASP A 23 12.49 -10.60 -28.76
C ASP A 23 11.24 -11.49 -28.79
N LEU A 24 11.03 -12.29 -27.75
CA LEU A 24 9.82 -13.11 -27.62
C LEU A 24 8.56 -12.25 -27.55
N SER A 25 8.55 -11.22 -26.71
CA SER A 25 7.38 -10.34 -26.53
C SER A 25 7.06 -9.54 -27.80
N SER A 26 8.08 -9.17 -28.59
CA SER A 26 7.92 -8.39 -29.82
C SER A 26 7.16 -9.14 -30.92
N ARG A 27 7.08 -10.47 -30.83
CA ARG A 27 6.33 -11.35 -31.74
C ARG A 27 4.84 -11.43 -31.42
N PHE A 28 4.42 -10.95 -30.25
CA PHE A 28 3.03 -10.96 -29.83
C PHE A 28 2.27 -9.76 -30.40
N SER A 29 1.01 -10.02 -30.76
CA SER A 29 0.12 -8.98 -31.27
C SER A 29 -0.05 -7.85 -30.24
N GLY A 30 0.03 -6.62 -30.71
CA GLY A 30 -0.15 -5.44 -29.86
C GLY A 30 1.07 -5.02 -29.06
N TYR A 31 2.22 -5.67 -29.20
CA TYR A 31 3.45 -5.19 -28.64
C TYR A 31 3.80 -3.77 -29.13
N GLU A 32 4.15 -2.88 -28.26
CA GLU A 32 4.55 -1.50 -28.58
C GLU A 32 6.01 -1.23 -28.23
N SER A 33 6.40 -1.50 -27.00
CA SER A 33 7.78 -1.23 -26.56
C SER A 33 8.13 -1.91 -25.23
N VAL A 34 9.42 -2.10 -25.02
CA VAL A 34 10.01 -2.34 -23.69
C VAL A 34 11.07 -1.29 -23.42
N MET A 35 11.02 -0.70 -22.24
CA MET A 35 12.08 0.16 -21.72
C MET A 35 12.75 -0.52 -20.54
N LEU A 36 14.08 -0.59 -20.57
CA LEU A 36 14.89 -1.08 -19.48
C LEU A 36 15.69 0.08 -18.89
N LEU A 37 15.40 0.42 -17.64
CA LEU A 37 15.98 1.54 -16.92
C LEU A 37 16.88 1.01 -15.80
N ARG A 38 18.08 1.50 -15.69
CA ARG A 38 18.98 1.24 -14.57
C ARG A 38 18.81 2.34 -13.52
N SER A 39 18.82 1.98 -12.25
CA SER A 39 18.81 2.97 -11.17
C SER A 39 20.10 3.78 -11.15
N VAL A 40 19.98 5.08 -10.90
CA VAL A 40 21.13 5.99 -10.78
C VAL A 40 21.83 5.84 -9.42
N THR A 41 21.07 5.46 -8.39
CA THR A 41 21.55 5.35 -7.02
C THR A 41 22.09 3.96 -6.67
N ASP A 42 21.58 2.93 -7.33
CA ASP A 42 21.98 1.53 -7.08
C ASP A 42 22.14 0.80 -8.41
N SER A 43 23.36 0.43 -8.73
CA SER A 43 23.71 -0.22 -10.00
C SER A 43 23.14 -1.63 -10.16
N THR A 44 22.66 -2.25 -9.07
CA THR A 44 22.05 -3.57 -9.09
C THR A 44 20.55 -3.50 -9.38
N GLN A 45 19.93 -2.34 -9.21
CA GLN A 45 18.50 -2.16 -9.43
C GLN A 45 18.20 -1.78 -10.88
N TRP A 46 17.30 -2.57 -11.47
CA TRP A 46 16.82 -2.36 -12.84
C TRP A 46 15.30 -2.31 -12.85
N LYS A 47 14.75 -1.57 -13.78
CA LYS A 47 13.32 -1.43 -13.97
C LYS A 47 12.95 -1.70 -15.41
N SER A 48 12.05 -2.65 -15.66
CA SER A 48 11.52 -2.91 -16.98
C SER A 48 10.07 -2.44 -17.10
N VAL A 49 9.78 -1.71 -18.15
CA VAL A 49 8.45 -1.22 -18.49
C VAL A 49 8.06 -1.80 -19.84
N LEU A 50 7.09 -2.70 -19.83
CA LEU A 50 6.55 -3.36 -21.01
C LEU A 50 5.22 -2.69 -21.38
N ARG A 51 5.03 -2.38 -22.66
CA ARG A 51 3.81 -1.77 -23.20
C ARG A 51 3.20 -2.62 -24.30
N PHE A 52 1.90 -2.84 -24.19
CA PHE A 52 1.04 -3.43 -25.20
C PHE A 52 -0.13 -2.48 -25.47
N ARG A 53 -0.72 -2.59 -26.63
CA ARG A 53 -1.84 -1.74 -27.08
C ARG A 53 -3.10 -1.94 -26.24
N THR A 54 -3.37 -3.15 -25.77
CA THR A 54 -4.51 -3.47 -24.91
C THR A 54 -4.10 -4.34 -23.73
N GLU A 55 -4.89 -4.30 -22.66
CA GLU A 55 -4.69 -5.15 -21.48
C GLU A 55 -4.84 -6.64 -21.80
N GLN A 56 -5.75 -6.98 -22.72
CA GLN A 56 -5.95 -8.36 -23.15
C GLN A 56 -4.70 -8.94 -23.81
N GLN A 57 -4.07 -8.19 -24.72
CA GLN A 57 -2.83 -8.60 -25.39
C GLN A 57 -1.66 -8.72 -24.42
N LEU A 58 -1.59 -7.84 -23.43
CA LEU A 58 -0.64 -7.98 -22.33
C LEU A 58 -0.90 -9.25 -21.51
N ALA A 59 -2.15 -9.56 -21.21
CA ALA A 59 -2.52 -10.77 -20.47
C ALA A 59 -2.18 -12.05 -21.25
N GLU A 60 -2.39 -12.07 -22.56
CA GLU A 60 -1.99 -13.16 -23.44
C GLU A 60 -0.47 -13.41 -23.40
N TRP A 61 0.33 -12.35 -23.51
CA TRP A 61 1.79 -12.45 -23.33
C TRP A 61 2.15 -12.96 -21.93
N MET A 62 1.52 -12.44 -20.89
CA MET A 62 1.81 -12.83 -19.51
C MET A 62 1.53 -14.31 -19.23
N ALA A 63 0.53 -14.89 -19.89
CA ALA A 63 0.14 -16.29 -19.77
C ALA A 63 0.85 -17.21 -20.80
N SER A 64 1.70 -16.66 -21.67
CA SER A 64 2.31 -17.42 -22.76
C SER A 64 3.32 -18.47 -22.27
N PRO A 65 3.36 -19.64 -22.92
CA PRO A 65 4.34 -20.69 -22.61
C PRO A 65 5.78 -20.23 -22.90
N GLU A 66 6.00 -19.39 -23.90
CA GLU A 66 7.30 -18.85 -24.28
C GLU A 66 7.89 -18.00 -23.14
N ARG A 67 7.06 -17.14 -22.53
CA ARG A 67 7.46 -16.38 -21.35
C ARG A 67 7.72 -17.31 -20.17
N ALA A 68 6.85 -18.27 -19.92
CA ALA A 68 6.99 -19.23 -18.82
C ALA A 68 8.29 -20.03 -18.92
N ALA A 69 8.71 -20.41 -20.12
CA ALA A 69 9.96 -21.12 -20.36
C ALA A 69 11.23 -20.25 -20.15
N ALA A 70 11.14 -18.94 -20.40
CA ALA A 70 12.27 -18.01 -20.24
C ALA A 70 12.45 -17.53 -18.78
N LEU A 71 11.39 -17.53 -17.96
CA LEU A 71 11.40 -17.02 -16.57
C LEU A 71 12.40 -17.72 -15.63
N PRO A 72 12.60 -19.07 -15.64
CA PRO A 72 13.52 -19.73 -14.75
C PRO A 72 14.96 -19.23 -14.90
N LYS A 73 15.39 -18.96 -16.15
CA LYS A 73 16.71 -18.43 -16.44
C LYS A 73 16.86 -17.00 -15.88
N LEU A 74 15.86 -16.15 -16.07
CA LEU A 74 15.86 -14.81 -15.53
C LEU A 74 15.94 -14.82 -13.99
N ARG A 75 15.17 -15.70 -13.33
CA ARG A 75 15.18 -15.84 -11.87
C ARG A 75 16.55 -16.22 -11.32
N ALA A 76 17.28 -17.07 -12.01
CA ALA A 76 18.64 -17.48 -11.60
C ALA A 76 19.67 -16.33 -11.62
N GLU A 77 19.39 -15.24 -12.32
CA GLU A 77 20.24 -14.06 -12.47
C GLU A 77 19.90 -12.94 -11.47
N LEU A 78 18.76 -13.07 -10.77
CA LEU A 78 18.31 -12.09 -9.79
C LEU A 78 18.81 -12.44 -8.39
N ALA A 79 19.20 -11.43 -7.62
CA ALA A 79 19.60 -11.56 -6.22
C ALA A 79 18.39 -11.90 -5.32
N GLU A 80 17.25 -11.35 -5.71
CA GLU A 80 15.96 -11.64 -5.10
C GLU A 80 15.07 -12.18 -6.21
N ASP A 81 14.44 -13.33 -6.00
CA ASP A 81 13.39 -13.83 -6.90
C ASP A 81 12.38 -12.71 -7.12
N PHE A 82 11.60 -12.66 -8.20
CA PHE A 82 10.52 -11.66 -8.47
C PHE A 82 9.59 -11.49 -7.28
N THR A 83 10.18 -11.35 -6.16
CA THR A 83 9.62 -11.42 -4.84
C THR A 83 8.76 -10.19 -4.69
N GLU A 84 7.52 -10.43 -4.57
CA GLU A 84 6.58 -9.70 -3.77
C GLU A 84 7.10 -8.35 -3.31
N THR A 85 7.14 -7.37 -4.23
CA THR A 85 7.38 -6.01 -3.77
C THR A 85 6.11 -5.53 -3.08
N THR A 86 6.07 -5.75 -1.78
CA THR A 86 4.99 -5.21 -0.95
C THR A 86 5.33 -3.77 -0.63
N ARG A 87 4.62 -2.83 -1.23
CA ARG A 87 4.72 -1.40 -0.92
C ARG A 87 3.48 -0.98 -0.13
N SER A 88 3.69 -0.34 1.00
CA SER A 88 2.63 0.30 1.78
C SER A 88 2.55 1.78 1.41
N THR A 89 1.34 2.27 1.14
CA THR A 89 1.10 3.71 1.01
C THR A 89 0.88 4.35 2.38
N PRO A 90 1.08 5.67 2.53
CA PRO A 90 0.82 6.38 3.79
C PRO A 90 -0.58 6.17 4.36
N PHE A 91 -1.55 5.83 3.52
CA PHE A 91 -2.96 5.61 3.91
C PHE A 91 -3.33 4.13 4.13
N GLY A 92 -2.34 3.25 4.35
CA GLY A 92 -2.58 1.86 4.71
C GLY A 92 -2.95 0.93 3.56
N THR A 93 -2.87 1.37 2.31
CA THR A 93 -3.01 0.49 1.14
C THR A 93 -1.73 -0.28 0.94
N ILE A 94 -1.82 -1.60 0.89
CA ILE A 94 -0.71 -2.48 0.55
C ILE A 94 -0.82 -2.83 -0.94
N LEU A 95 0.25 -2.58 -1.67
CA LEU A 95 0.42 -3.00 -3.06
C LEU A 95 1.33 -4.21 -3.06
N ARG A 96 0.83 -5.35 -3.52
CA ARG A 96 1.61 -6.58 -3.69
C ARG A 96 1.70 -6.91 -5.17
N THR A 97 2.92 -7.02 -5.65
CA THR A 97 3.18 -7.45 -7.02
C THR A 97 3.61 -8.91 -6.99
N GLU A 98 2.78 -9.78 -7.52
CA GLU A 98 3.02 -11.22 -7.60
C GLU A 98 2.87 -11.67 -9.05
N ASN A 99 3.84 -12.41 -9.57
CA ASN A 99 3.85 -12.88 -10.97
C ASN A 99 3.59 -11.77 -12.01
N GLY A 100 3.99 -10.53 -11.70
CA GLY A 100 3.80 -9.37 -12.57
C GLY A 100 2.40 -8.75 -12.54
N GLN A 101 1.51 -9.21 -11.69
CA GLN A 101 0.24 -8.57 -11.41
C GLN A 101 0.31 -7.81 -10.10
N THR A 102 0.07 -6.50 -10.16
CA THR A 102 -0.04 -5.68 -8.96
C THR A 102 -1.46 -5.74 -8.45
N ARG A 103 -1.63 -6.27 -7.26
CA ARG A 103 -2.89 -6.27 -6.52
C ARG A 103 -2.81 -5.24 -5.40
N ALA A 104 -3.87 -4.49 -5.20
CA ALA A 104 -4.00 -3.51 -4.13
C ALA A 104 -4.98 -4.01 -3.06
N THR A 105 -4.76 -3.57 -1.82
CA THR A 105 -5.78 -3.72 -0.77
C THR A 105 -7.12 -3.18 -1.26
N PRO A 106 -8.22 -3.92 -1.11
CA PRO A 106 -9.56 -3.42 -1.46
C PRO A 106 -9.88 -2.11 -0.74
N ASN A 107 -10.43 -1.14 -1.46
CA ASN A 107 -10.71 0.21 -0.93
C ASN A 107 -11.53 0.22 0.36
N TRP A 108 -12.48 -0.72 0.51
CA TRP A 108 -13.31 -0.82 1.71
C TRP A 108 -12.50 -1.17 2.98
N LYS A 109 -11.45 -2.00 2.87
CA LYS A 109 -10.55 -2.29 4.00
C LYS A 109 -9.73 -1.06 4.38
N THR A 110 -9.23 -0.34 3.39
CA THR A 110 -8.53 0.93 3.62
C THR A 110 -9.44 1.94 4.31
N ALA A 111 -10.69 2.06 3.86
CA ALA A 111 -11.67 2.94 4.50
C ALA A 111 -11.94 2.56 5.96
N MET A 112 -12.06 1.26 6.26
CA MET A 112 -12.23 0.79 7.65
C MET A 112 -11.02 1.17 8.53
N ILE A 113 -9.80 0.99 8.05
CA ILE A 113 -8.61 1.38 8.83
C ILE A 113 -8.52 2.90 9.01
N ILE A 114 -8.85 3.67 7.99
CA ILE A 114 -8.88 5.14 8.09
C ILE A 114 -9.88 5.57 9.17
N LEU A 115 -11.08 5.03 9.16
CA LEU A 115 -12.10 5.35 10.15
C LEU A 115 -11.68 4.92 11.57
N LEU A 116 -11.02 3.75 11.69
CA LEU A 116 -10.49 3.24 12.96
C LEU A 116 -9.53 4.22 13.62
N VAL A 117 -8.71 4.88 12.83
CA VAL A 117 -7.70 5.84 13.29
C VAL A 117 -8.29 7.23 13.44
N LEU A 118 -9.11 7.66 12.48
CA LEU A 118 -9.64 9.03 12.42
C LEU A 118 -10.53 9.35 13.61
N TYR A 119 -11.47 8.47 13.95
CA TYR A 119 -12.44 8.73 15.02
C TYR A 119 -11.77 9.01 16.37
N PRO A 120 -10.94 8.11 16.95
CA PRO A 120 -10.30 8.39 18.23
C PRO A 120 -9.33 9.57 18.17
N THR A 121 -8.69 9.81 17.01
CA THR A 121 -7.80 10.95 16.84
C THR A 121 -8.57 12.27 16.94
N VAL A 122 -9.68 12.40 16.21
CA VAL A 122 -10.50 13.61 16.24
C VAL A 122 -11.08 13.84 17.65
N MET A 123 -11.63 12.81 18.28
CA MET A 123 -12.17 12.92 19.64
C MET A 123 -11.12 13.36 20.67
N THR A 124 -9.92 12.78 20.60
CA THR A 124 -8.80 13.14 21.49
C THR A 124 -8.33 14.57 21.24
N LEU A 125 -8.13 14.95 19.97
CA LEU A 125 -7.68 16.31 19.65
C LEU A 125 -8.73 17.37 20.02
N SER A 126 -10.00 17.12 19.77
CA SER A 126 -11.07 18.04 20.19
C SER A 126 -11.07 18.27 21.70
N ARG A 127 -10.75 17.25 22.47
CA ARG A 127 -10.71 17.35 23.93
C ARG A 127 -9.49 18.11 24.46
N PHE A 128 -8.32 17.91 23.87
CA PHE A 128 -7.07 18.46 24.39
C PHE A 128 -6.61 19.71 23.64
N LEU A 129 -6.70 19.71 22.32
CA LEU A 129 -6.19 20.81 21.48
C LEU A 129 -7.18 21.96 21.40
N GLY A 130 -8.51 21.69 21.40
CA GLY A 130 -9.53 22.73 21.37
C GLY A 130 -9.36 23.75 22.50
N PRO A 131 -9.44 23.33 23.78
CA PRO A 131 -9.28 24.25 24.91
C PRO A 131 -7.94 24.97 24.95
N LEU A 132 -6.86 24.33 24.45
CA LEU A 132 -5.55 24.95 24.35
C LEU A 132 -5.55 26.12 23.37
N LEU A 133 -6.17 25.94 22.20
CA LEU A 133 -6.28 26.98 21.18
C LEU A 133 -7.23 28.12 21.59
N ASP A 134 -8.32 27.78 22.27
CA ASP A 134 -9.24 28.77 22.86
C ASP A 134 -8.55 29.60 23.93
N GLY A 135 -7.71 28.98 24.77
CA GLY A 135 -6.93 29.64 25.81
C GLY A 135 -5.93 30.70 25.31
N ILE A 136 -5.44 30.55 24.07
CA ILE A 136 -4.59 31.55 23.41
C ILE A 136 -5.37 32.58 22.57
N GLY A 137 -6.71 32.53 22.61
CA GLY A 137 -7.57 33.46 21.90
C GLY A 137 -7.64 33.22 20.38
N ALA A 138 -7.35 32.02 19.90
CA ALA A 138 -7.43 31.71 18.48
C ALA A 138 -8.88 31.75 17.99
N PRO A 139 -9.16 32.41 16.85
CA PRO A 139 -10.51 32.44 16.30
C PRO A 139 -10.93 31.00 15.84
N PRO A 140 -12.23 30.64 15.89
CA PRO A 140 -12.72 29.28 15.66
C PRO A 140 -12.27 28.66 14.34
N TRP A 141 -12.24 29.46 13.26
CA TRP A 141 -11.78 28.97 11.96
C TRP A 141 -10.28 28.58 11.96
N LEU A 142 -9.44 29.31 12.69
CA LEU A 142 -7.99 29.04 12.82
C LEU A 142 -7.78 27.81 13.71
N SER A 143 -8.50 27.70 14.84
CA SER A 143 -8.48 26.55 15.74
C SER A 143 -8.85 25.26 14.99
N MET A 144 -9.88 25.29 14.16
CA MET A 144 -10.28 24.18 13.33
C MET A 144 -9.19 23.80 12.31
N TRP A 145 -8.61 24.78 11.63
CA TRP A 145 -7.57 24.54 10.64
C TRP A 145 -6.30 23.93 11.26
N LEU A 146 -5.84 24.47 12.38
CA LEU A 146 -4.69 23.94 13.12
C LEU A 146 -4.95 22.51 13.61
N SER A 147 -6.14 22.24 14.12
CA SER A 147 -6.55 20.90 14.55
C SER A 147 -6.51 19.90 13.40
N GLN A 148 -6.91 20.30 12.18
CA GLN A 148 -6.82 19.45 11.00
C GLN A 148 -5.36 19.16 10.63
N ILE A 149 -4.46 20.13 10.66
CA ILE A 149 -3.03 19.92 10.38
C ILE A 149 -2.44 18.89 11.36
N VAL A 150 -2.70 19.09 12.65
CA VAL A 150 -2.19 18.18 13.70
C VAL A 150 -2.78 16.78 13.53
N SER A 151 -4.08 16.69 13.27
CA SER A 151 -4.78 15.41 13.05
C SER A 151 -4.20 14.65 11.86
N VAL A 152 -4.09 15.31 10.70
CA VAL A 152 -3.54 14.70 9.48
C VAL A 152 -2.07 14.32 9.67
N GLY A 153 -1.27 15.16 10.32
CA GLY A 153 0.12 14.88 10.63
C GLY A 153 0.26 13.65 11.54
N ALA A 154 -0.44 13.63 12.67
CA ALA A 154 -0.43 12.51 13.60
C ALA A 154 -0.90 11.21 12.92
N MET A 155 -1.94 11.29 12.12
CA MET A 155 -2.47 10.16 11.37
C MET A 155 -1.45 9.62 10.37
N THR A 156 -0.86 10.49 9.55
CA THR A 156 0.01 10.07 8.44
C THR A 156 1.35 9.50 8.92
N TRP A 157 1.97 10.13 9.92
CA TRP A 157 3.33 9.77 10.32
C TRP A 157 3.41 8.74 11.47
N PHE A 158 2.40 8.68 12.33
CA PHE A 158 2.44 7.83 13.53
C PHE A 158 1.36 6.74 13.53
N LEU A 159 0.10 7.12 13.37
CA LEU A 159 -1.01 6.20 13.60
C LEU A 159 -1.20 5.21 12.45
N MET A 160 -1.21 5.67 11.21
CA MET A 160 -1.38 4.80 10.05
C MET A 160 -0.26 3.77 9.91
N PRO A 161 1.04 4.11 10.04
CA PRO A 161 2.10 3.11 10.00
C PRO A 161 1.97 2.06 11.10
N THR A 162 1.56 2.48 12.31
CA THR A 162 1.38 1.58 13.46
C THR A 162 0.23 0.60 13.24
N VAL A 163 -0.94 1.12 12.88
CA VAL A 163 -2.14 0.31 12.66
C VAL A 163 -1.96 -0.60 11.44
N THR A 164 -1.36 -0.10 10.35
CA THR A 164 -1.08 -0.90 9.16
C THR A 164 -0.15 -2.07 9.48
N ARG A 165 0.83 -1.91 10.37
CA ARG A 165 1.69 -3.02 10.82
C ARG A 165 0.89 -4.10 11.54
N TRP A 166 -0.05 -3.74 12.42
CA TRP A 166 -0.86 -4.70 13.18
C TRP A 166 -1.83 -5.46 12.28
N PHE A 167 -2.41 -4.77 11.29
CA PHE A 167 -3.37 -5.36 10.35
C PHE A 167 -2.74 -5.82 9.02
N ARG A 168 -1.42 -5.90 8.93
CA ARG A 168 -0.69 -6.21 7.69
C ARG A 168 -1.22 -7.45 6.98
N HIS A 169 -1.39 -8.57 7.69
CA HIS A 169 -1.89 -9.81 7.10
C HIS A 169 -3.32 -9.71 6.57
N TRP A 170 -4.15 -8.91 7.21
CA TRP A 170 -5.53 -8.70 6.75
C TRP A 170 -5.61 -7.73 5.58
N LEU A 171 -4.75 -6.72 5.56
CA LEU A 171 -4.67 -5.72 4.48
C LEU A 171 -4.01 -6.28 3.23
N ASP A 172 -3.22 -7.35 3.34
CA ASP A 172 -2.59 -7.99 2.20
C ASP A 172 -3.64 -8.39 1.15
N PRO A 173 -3.46 -8.02 -0.14
CA PRO A 173 -4.45 -8.30 -1.17
C PRO A 173 -4.57 -9.79 -1.54
N VAL A 174 -3.60 -10.62 -1.16
CA VAL A 174 -3.61 -12.07 -1.41
C VAL A 174 -3.98 -12.83 -0.13
N ASP A 175 -3.18 -12.71 0.92
CA ASP A 175 -3.39 -13.44 2.17
C ASP A 175 -4.65 -12.97 2.91
N GLY A 176 -4.95 -11.67 2.85
CA GLY A 176 -6.16 -11.09 3.41
C GLY A 176 -7.44 -11.38 2.62
N ALA A 177 -7.34 -11.89 1.38
CA ALA A 177 -8.49 -12.31 0.58
C ALA A 177 -9.04 -13.68 1.00
N VAL A 178 -8.24 -14.50 1.72
CA VAL A 178 -8.70 -15.80 2.24
C VAL A 178 -9.89 -15.59 3.18
N PRO A 179 -11.04 -16.30 3.02
CA PRO A 179 -12.27 -16.04 3.77
C PRO A 179 -12.08 -16.02 5.29
N ARG A 180 -11.27 -16.93 5.82
CA ARG A 180 -10.99 -17.03 7.26
C ARG A 180 -10.20 -15.83 7.80
N THR A 181 -9.17 -15.39 7.07
CA THR A 181 -8.35 -14.22 7.44
C THR A 181 -9.16 -12.95 7.29
N ASN A 182 -9.94 -12.85 6.23
CA ASN A 182 -10.79 -11.70 5.96
C ASN A 182 -11.83 -11.49 7.07
N TRP A 183 -12.56 -12.53 7.44
CA TRP A 183 -13.58 -12.45 8.51
C TRP A 183 -12.97 -12.11 9.88
N ARG A 184 -11.86 -12.72 10.24
CA ARG A 184 -11.13 -12.44 11.49
C ARG A 184 -10.66 -10.99 11.56
N GLY A 185 -10.14 -10.46 10.45
CA GLY A 185 -9.70 -9.07 10.39
C GLY A 185 -10.88 -8.09 10.50
N VAL A 186 -11.98 -8.35 9.80
CA VAL A 186 -13.22 -7.55 9.94
C VAL A 186 -13.73 -7.57 11.38
N ALA A 187 -13.81 -8.75 12.00
CA ALA A 187 -14.25 -8.87 13.37
C ALA A 187 -13.33 -8.12 14.36
N ALA A 188 -12.01 -8.17 14.14
CA ALA A 188 -11.07 -7.41 14.95
C ALA A 188 -11.26 -5.90 14.83
N VAL A 189 -11.44 -5.38 13.60
CA VAL A 189 -11.69 -3.95 13.36
C VAL A 189 -13.01 -3.52 14.02
N ILE A 190 -14.07 -4.30 13.86
CA ILE A 190 -15.38 -4.03 14.49
C ILE A 190 -15.23 -4.04 16.01
N ALA A 191 -14.50 -5.00 16.58
CA ALA A 191 -14.26 -5.05 18.02
C ALA A 191 -13.57 -3.77 18.52
N VAL A 192 -12.55 -3.29 17.80
CA VAL A 192 -11.88 -2.03 18.16
C VAL A 192 -12.84 -0.83 18.03
N TYR A 193 -13.71 -0.81 17.01
CA TYR A 193 -14.76 0.23 16.92
C TYR A 193 -15.68 0.21 18.13
N VAL A 194 -16.17 -0.95 18.51
CA VAL A 194 -17.06 -1.07 19.68
C VAL A 194 -16.36 -0.61 20.95
N VAL A 195 -15.10 -1.01 21.15
CA VAL A 195 -14.30 -0.59 22.30
C VAL A 195 -14.09 0.92 22.31
N THR A 196 -13.70 1.52 21.19
CA THR A 196 -13.47 2.98 21.12
C THR A 196 -14.76 3.76 21.29
N LEU A 197 -15.86 3.36 20.67
CA LEU A 197 -17.17 3.98 20.84
C LEU A 197 -17.65 3.89 22.28
N THR A 198 -17.53 2.70 22.91
CA THR A 198 -17.93 2.50 24.30
C THR A 198 -17.08 3.34 25.26
N LEU A 199 -15.77 3.41 25.01
CA LEU A 199 -14.85 4.24 25.79
C LEU A 199 -15.28 5.71 25.74
N PHE A 200 -15.45 6.27 24.55
CA PHE A 200 -15.83 7.68 24.40
C PHE A 200 -17.29 7.95 24.85
N ALA A 201 -18.18 6.98 24.77
CA ALA A 201 -19.55 7.11 25.30
C ALA A 201 -19.62 7.01 26.84
N SER A 202 -18.74 6.19 27.45
CA SER A 202 -18.80 5.95 28.90
C SER A 202 -17.98 6.94 29.73
N VAL A 203 -16.89 7.46 29.17
CA VAL A 203 -15.98 8.35 29.88
C VAL A 203 -16.35 9.81 29.59
N LYS A 204 -17.22 10.38 30.42
CA LYS A 204 -17.68 11.78 30.28
C LYS A 204 -16.54 12.79 30.18
N TRP A 205 -15.44 12.57 30.89
CA TRP A 205 -14.26 13.43 30.83
C TRP A 205 -13.59 13.48 29.44
N LEU A 206 -13.75 12.42 28.59
CA LEU A 206 -13.24 12.39 27.22
C LEU A 206 -14.22 13.01 26.22
N GLN A 207 -15.45 13.29 26.62
CA GLN A 207 -16.45 13.94 25.76
C GLN A 207 -16.14 15.44 25.70
N PHE A 208 -16.17 16.00 24.51
CA PHE A 208 -15.86 17.43 24.28
C PHE A 208 -17.07 18.33 24.54
N TRP A 209 -18.27 17.81 24.36
CA TRP A 209 -19.55 18.53 24.53
C TRP A 209 -20.41 17.86 25.60
N ASP A 210 -20.88 18.71 26.47
CA ASP A 210 -21.95 18.30 27.42
C ASP A 210 -23.28 18.38 26.67
N TYR A 211 -23.85 17.22 26.39
CA TYR A 211 -25.17 17.13 25.72
C TYR A 211 -26.35 17.36 26.69
N PHE A 212 -26.10 17.67 27.95
CA PHE A 212 -27.11 17.66 29.02
C PHE A 212 -26.96 18.81 30.04
N ASP A 213 -26.73 20.04 29.56
CA ASP A 213 -27.06 21.25 30.33
C ASP A 213 -28.35 21.88 29.83
#